data_e318774f81306949a0b82d344e619c4e
#
_entry.id   e318774f81306949a0b82d344e619c4e
#
_cell.length_a   1.000
_cell.length_b   1.000
_cell.length_c   1.000
_cell.angle_alpha   90.00
_cell.angle_beta   90.00
_cell.angle_gamma   90.00
#
_symmetry.space_group_name_H-M   'P 1'
#
loop_
_entity.id
_entity.type
_entity.pdbx_description
1 polymer ?
#
loop_
_entity_poly.entity_id
_entity_poly.type
_entity_poly.pdbx_seq_one_letter_code
_entity_poly.pdbx_strand_id
1 'polypeptide(L)'
;QIPFVLFVSTKPVGNKGYMNWEQIKEIERSEFGVIGHHSHSHDYLIDKSEEIFLDDIKSSNRIFKEKLGYVPTLFSYPFGEYSGFMRDYISQNFKIAFGQHSGIIDVNKNKFELPRFPINEKYGEIKRFKSIINYYPLEYKNLEPEEKKLSKNTRRLWQSKRRPIILSLPLKWHR
;
A
#
# COMPACT_ATOMS: atom_id res chain seq x y z
N GLN A 1 9.33 9.75 -15.23
CA GLN A 1 7.97 9.48 -14.73
C GLN A 1 7.99 8.10 -14.08
N ILE A 2 7.31 7.92 -12.94
CA ILE A 2 7.33 6.69 -12.14
C ILE A 2 5.88 6.22 -11.98
N PRO A 3 5.53 4.99 -12.42
CA PRO A 3 4.22 4.42 -12.17
C PRO A 3 3.96 4.26 -10.66
N PHE A 4 2.73 4.50 -10.23
CA PHE A 4 2.35 4.41 -8.83
C PHE A 4 0.93 3.86 -8.66
N VAL A 5 0.65 3.35 -7.46
CA VAL A 5 -0.69 2.93 -7.05
C VAL A 5 -1.19 3.88 -5.95
N LEU A 6 -2.37 4.46 -6.16
CA LEU A 6 -3.10 5.22 -5.14
C LEU A 6 -4.07 4.28 -4.42
N PHE A 7 -3.76 3.89 -3.18
CA PHE A 7 -4.66 3.09 -2.36
C PHE A 7 -5.71 3.99 -1.68
N VAL A 8 -6.98 3.77 -2.00
CA VAL A 8 -8.10 4.62 -1.59
C VAL A 8 -8.97 3.93 -0.55
N SER A 9 -9.11 4.55 0.63
CA SER A 9 -10.20 4.26 1.56
C SER A 9 -11.41 5.11 1.18
N THR A 10 -12.57 4.49 1.00
CA THR A 10 -13.69 5.17 0.34
C THR A 10 -14.47 6.13 1.26
N LYS A 11 -14.46 5.93 2.59
CA LYS A 11 -15.19 6.76 3.56
C LYS A 11 -14.67 8.21 3.66
N PRO A 12 -13.34 8.47 3.70
CA PRO A 12 -12.82 9.82 3.83
C PRO A 12 -12.82 10.61 2.51
N VAL A 13 -13.09 9.99 1.37
CA VAL A 13 -13.09 10.69 0.07
C VAL A 13 -14.07 11.85 0.05
N GLY A 14 -13.59 13.02 -0.34
CA GLY A 14 -14.37 14.26 -0.40
C GLY A 14 -14.43 15.05 0.92
N ASN A 15 -13.93 14.52 2.03
CA ASN A 15 -13.81 15.24 3.28
C ASN A 15 -12.69 16.29 3.21
N LYS A 16 -12.73 17.30 4.07
CA LYS A 16 -11.66 18.31 4.17
C LYS A 16 -10.30 17.66 4.39
N GLY A 17 -9.34 17.97 3.53
CA GLY A 17 -7.98 17.42 3.57
C GLY A 17 -7.82 16.06 2.86
N TYR A 18 -8.86 15.56 2.20
CA TYR A 18 -8.80 14.35 1.38
C TYR A 18 -9.15 14.68 -0.08
N MET A 19 -8.71 13.83 -0.99
CA MET A 19 -9.09 13.91 -2.40
C MET A 19 -10.58 13.65 -2.57
N ASN A 20 -11.18 14.30 -3.57
CA ASN A 20 -12.53 13.97 -4.03
C ASN A 20 -12.48 12.94 -5.18
N TRP A 21 -13.64 12.44 -5.59
CA TRP A 21 -13.73 11.40 -6.64
C TRP A 21 -13.25 11.89 -8.01
N GLU A 22 -13.39 13.18 -8.33
CA GLU A 22 -12.91 13.70 -9.62
C GLU A 22 -11.38 13.71 -9.70
N GLN A 23 -10.72 14.09 -8.59
CA GLN A 23 -9.26 14.01 -8.49
C GLN A 23 -8.74 12.57 -8.58
N ILE A 24 -9.46 11.62 -7.96
CA ILE A 24 -9.13 10.18 -8.06
C ILE A 24 -9.26 9.69 -9.49
N LYS A 25 -10.35 10.07 -10.19
CA LYS A 25 -10.54 9.73 -11.61
C LYS A 25 -9.50 10.39 -12.52
N GLU A 26 -9.03 11.59 -12.19
CA GLU A 26 -7.95 12.23 -12.93
C GLU A 26 -6.65 11.43 -12.84
N ILE A 27 -6.32 10.93 -11.64
CA ILE A 27 -5.17 10.02 -11.45
C ILE A 27 -5.36 8.73 -12.23
N GLU A 28 -6.55 8.13 -12.21
CA GLU A 28 -6.85 6.90 -12.96
C GLU A 28 -6.67 7.07 -14.47
N ARG A 29 -7.03 8.22 -15.01
CA ARG A 29 -6.85 8.53 -16.44
C ARG A 29 -5.39 8.85 -16.81
N SER A 30 -4.53 9.07 -15.83
CA SER A 30 -3.12 9.33 -16.09
C SER A 30 -2.40 8.05 -16.52
N GLU A 31 -1.36 8.20 -17.33
CA GLU A 31 -0.54 7.09 -17.82
C GLU A 31 0.15 6.29 -16.70
N PHE A 32 0.37 6.92 -15.53
CA PHE A 32 1.19 6.36 -14.46
C PHE A 32 0.41 5.99 -13.19
N GLY A 33 -0.85 6.40 -13.09
CA GLY A 33 -1.67 6.20 -11.91
C GLY A 33 -2.53 4.95 -12.01
N VAL A 34 -2.51 4.11 -10.98
CA VAL A 34 -3.42 2.97 -10.79
C VAL A 34 -4.16 3.14 -9.48
N ILE A 35 -5.46 2.87 -9.46
CA ILE A 35 -6.24 2.91 -8.22
C ILE A 35 -6.19 1.55 -7.54
N GLY A 36 -5.88 1.55 -6.24
CA GLY A 36 -5.89 0.39 -5.37
C GLY A 36 -6.93 0.54 -4.26
N HIS A 37 -7.32 -0.56 -3.66
CA HIS A 37 -8.31 -0.66 -2.59
C HIS A 37 -7.63 -0.57 -1.22
N HIS A 38 -8.21 0.22 -0.29
CA HIS A 38 -7.69 0.39 1.07
C HIS A 38 -8.80 0.38 2.13
N SER A 39 -9.75 -0.55 2.03
CA SER A 39 -10.96 -0.64 2.86
C SER A 39 -11.96 0.52 2.66
N HIS A 40 -13.02 0.55 3.48
CA HIS A 40 -13.96 1.66 3.54
C HIS A 40 -13.56 2.68 4.58
N SER A 41 -13.54 2.26 5.85
CA SER A 41 -13.39 3.14 7.01
C SER A 41 -11.97 3.61 7.25
N HIS A 42 -10.96 2.81 6.90
CA HIS A 42 -9.57 2.90 7.37
C HIS A 42 -9.46 2.74 8.91
N ASP A 43 -10.39 2.00 9.50
CA ASP A 43 -10.33 1.67 10.93
C ASP A 43 -9.31 0.55 11.19
N TYR A 44 -8.95 0.35 12.45
CA TYR A 44 -8.09 -0.75 12.89
C TYR A 44 -8.91 -2.05 12.92
N LEU A 45 -9.00 -2.72 11.75
CA LEU A 45 -9.93 -3.82 11.50
C LEU A 45 -9.48 -5.15 12.11
N ILE A 46 -8.21 -5.31 12.46
CA ILE A 46 -7.68 -6.56 13.02
C ILE A 46 -8.31 -6.91 14.37
N ASP A 47 -8.70 -5.90 15.15
CA ASP A 47 -9.36 -6.07 16.46
C ASP A 47 -10.90 -6.16 16.36
N LYS A 48 -11.45 -6.12 15.15
CA LYS A 48 -12.88 -6.19 14.91
C LYS A 48 -13.30 -7.62 14.58
N SER A 49 -14.62 -7.89 14.72
CA SER A 49 -15.17 -9.16 14.26
C SER A 49 -15.02 -9.33 12.74
N GLU A 50 -15.01 -10.60 12.30
CA GLU A 50 -14.96 -10.93 10.89
C GLU A 50 -16.11 -10.28 10.09
N GLU A 51 -17.30 -10.23 10.67
CA GLU A 51 -18.48 -9.60 10.10
C GLU A 51 -18.26 -8.09 9.83
N ILE A 52 -17.69 -7.35 10.78
CA ILE A 52 -17.37 -5.92 10.62
C ILE A 52 -16.35 -5.73 9.49
N PHE A 53 -15.33 -6.58 9.42
CA PHE A 53 -14.36 -6.54 8.33
C PHE A 53 -15.02 -6.78 6.98
N LEU A 54 -15.87 -7.81 6.87
CA LEU A 54 -16.58 -8.13 5.62
C LEU A 54 -17.50 -7.00 5.18
N ASP A 55 -18.21 -6.37 6.10
CA ASP A 55 -19.12 -5.27 5.78
C ASP A 55 -18.36 -4.00 5.37
N ASP A 56 -17.20 -3.74 5.96
CA ASP A 56 -16.31 -2.66 5.54
C ASP A 56 -15.86 -2.87 4.09
N ILE A 57 -15.36 -4.07 3.74
CA ILE A 57 -14.93 -4.37 2.37
C ILE A 57 -16.10 -4.31 1.38
N LYS A 58 -17.27 -4.87 1.70
CA LYS A 58 -18.47 -4.80 0.85
C LYS A 58 -18.91 -3.36 0.60
N SER A 59 -18.89 -2.52 1.64
CA SER A 59 -19.23 -1.10 1.54
C SER A 59 -18.28 -0.37 0.59
N SER A 60 -16.99 -0.62 0.72
CA SER A 60 -15.98 -0.06 -0.18
C SER A 60 -16.19 -0.53 -1.64
N ASN A 61 -16.39 -1.82 -1.84
CA ASN A 61 -16.62 -2.40 -3.17
C ASN A 61 -17.82 -1.77 -3.88
N ARG A 62 -18.93 -1.56 -3.14
CA ARG A 62 -20.13 -0.90 -3.68
C ARG A 62 -19.82 0.52 -4.16
N ILE A 63 -19.08 1.30 -3.33
CA ILE A 63 -18.74 2.67 -3.67
C ILE A 63 -17.76 2.74 -4.86
N PHE A 64 -16.75 1.89 -4.91
CA PHE A 64 -15.85 1.81 -6.06
C PHE A 64 -16.62 1.51 -7.34
N LYS A 65 -17.50 0.51 -7.31
CA LYS A 65 -18.32 0.16 -8.47
C LYS A 65 -19.23 1.29 -8.92
N GLU A 66 -19.82 2.04 -7.97
CA GLU A 66 -20.65 3.23 -8.25
C GLU A 66 -19.81 4.37 -8.87
N LYS A 67 -18.63 4.66 -8.33
CA LYS A 67 -17.83 5.85 -8.67
C LYS A 67 -16.89 5.63 -9.86
N LEU A 68 -16.31 4.43 -9.98
CA LEU A 68 -15.30 4.09 -11.01
C LEU A 68 -15.83 3.09 -12.05
N GLY A 69 -16.95 2.39 -11.78
CA GLY A 69 -17.47 1.34 -12.66
C GLY A 69 -16.88 -0.05 -12.40
N TYR A 70 -15.86 -0.17 -11.56
CA TYR A 70 -15.19 -1.43 -11.21
C TYR A 70 -14.71 -1.43 -9.76
N VAL A 71 -14.24 -2.58 -9.27
CA VAL A 71 -13.58 -2.72 -7.97
C VAL A 71 -12.07 -2.91 -8.21
N PRO A 72 -11.21 -2.07 -7.58
CA PRO A 72 -9.76 -2.23 -7.69
C PRO A 72 -9.29 -3.61 -7.19
N THR A 73 -8.37 -4.23 -7.90
CA THR A 73 -7.90 -5.59 -7.61
C THR A 73 -6.59 -5.65 -6.81
N LEU A 74 -5.94 -4.51 -6.59
CA LEU A 74 -4.80 -4.38 -5.69
C LEU A 74 -5.29 -3.91 -4.33
N PHE A 75 -4.90 -4.60 -3.26
CA PHE A 75 -5.32 -4.28 -1.91
C PHE A 75 -4.15 -3.82 -1.04
N SER A 76 -4.39 -2.91 -0.12
CA SER A 76 -3.47 -2.57 0.95
C SER A 76 -4.20 -2.65 2.29
N TYR A 77 -3.66 -3.42 3.24
CA TYR A 77 -4.24 -3.51 4.57
C TYR A 77 -4.13 -2.16 5.29
N PRO A 78 -5.22 -1.63 5.90
CA PRO A 78 -5.14 -0.50 6.81
C PRO A 78 -4.10 -0.78 7.90
N PHE A 79 -3.25 0.20 8.22
CA PHE A 79 -2.11 0.07 9.15
C PHE A 79 -1.08 -1.02 8.76
N GLY A 80 -1.31 -1.75 7.66
CA GLY A 80 -0.45 -2.83 7.20
C GLY A 80 -0.62 -4.14 7.96
N GLU A 81 -1.58 -4.21 8.88
CA GLU A 81 -1.82 -5.36 9.76
C GLU A 81 -3.04 -6.17 9.30
N TYR A 82 -2.99 -7.48 9.51
CA TYR A 82 -4.03 -8.42 9.06
C TYR A 82 -4.03 -9.70 9.88
N SER A 83 -5.20 -10.30 10.06
CA SER A 83 -5.36 -11.64 10.60
C SER A 83 -5.29 -12.70 9.49
N GLY A 84 -5.20 -13.99 9.89
CA GLY A 84 -5.28 -15.10 8.93
C GLY A 84 -6.59 -15.06 8.13
N PHE A 85 -7.72 -14.82 8.79
CA PHE A 85 -9.01 -14.69 8.14
C PHE A 85 -9.03 -13.55 7.11
N MET A 86 -8.56 -12.36 7.47
CA MET A 86 -8.50 -11.21 6.56
C MET A 86 -7.66 -11.53 5.33
N ARG A 87 -6.47 -12.11 5.51
CA ARG A 87 -5.58 -12.52 4.41
C ARG A 87 -6.28 -13.53 3.50
N ASP A 88 -6.92 -14.54 4.05
CA ASP A 88 -7.57 -15.61 3.29
C ASP A 88 -8.75 -15.06 2.49
N TYR A 89 -9.57 -14.18 3.08
CA TYR A 89 -10.63 -13.47 2.35
C TYR A 89 -10.07 -12.59 1.22
N ILE A 90 -9.02 -11.82 1.49
CA ILE A 90 -8.38 -10.95 0.49
C ILE A 90 -7.77 -11.77 -0.64
N SER A 91 -7.21 -12.94 -0.33
CA SER A 91 -6.62 -13.83 -1.35
C SER A 91 -7.63 -14.38 -2.36
N GLN A 92 -8.87 -14.50 -1.96
CA GLN A 92 -9.97 -14.98 -2.81
C GLN A 92 -10.60 -13.87 -3.67
N ASN A 93 -10.46 -12.60 -3.25
CA ASN A 93 -11.19 -11.48 -3.85
C ASN A 93 -10.28 -10.44 -4.55
N PHE A 94 -8.98 -10.48 -4.32
CA PHE A 94 -8.00 -9.54 -4.86
C PHE A 94 -6.84 -10.27 -5.54
N LYS A 95 -6.09 -9.58 -6.38
CA LYS A 95 -4.94 -10.16 -7.09
C LYS A 95 -3.67 -10.15 -6.26
N ILE A 96 -3.46 -9.08 -5.49
CA ILE A 96 -2.24 -8.82 -4.71
C ILE A 96 -2.63 -7.99 -3.50
N ALA A 97 -1.95 -8.20 -2.35
CA ALA A 97 -2.13 -7.36 -1.17
C ALA A 97 -0.80 -6.96 -0.52
N PHE A 98 -0.80 -5.77 0.07
CA PHE A 98 0.36 -5.12 0.66
C PHE A 98 0.17 -4.89 2.15
N GLY A 99 1.12 -5.39 2.95
CA GLY A 99 1.33 -4.98 4.34
C GLY A 99 2.08 -3.65 4.43
N GLN A 100 2.65 -3.34 5.59
CA GLN A 100 3.45 -2.12 5.80
C GLN A 100 4.85 -2.42 6.34
N HIS A 101 5.22 -3.69 6.48
CA HIS A 101 6.57 -4.08 6.84
C HIS A 101 7.55 -3.73 5.71
N SER A 102 8.72 -3.22 6.08
CA SER A 102 9.73 -2.80 5.11
C SER A 102 10.38 -4.00 4.43
N GLY A 103 10.54 -3.93 3.12
CA GLY A 103 11.20 -4.99 2.38
C GLY A 103 11.07 -4.88 0.88
N ILE A 104 11.74 -5.78 0.18
CA ILE A 104 11.68 -5.93 -1.28
C ILE A 104 10.68 -7.02 -1.60
N ILE A 105 9.91 -6.81 -2.66
CA ILE A 105 8.99 -7.81 -3.17
C ILE A 105 9.77 -9.01 -3.68
N ASP A 106 9.52 -10.18 -3.09
CA ASP A 106 10.01 -11.47 -3.55
C ASP A 106 8.86 -12.23 -4.22
N VAL A 107 9.02 -12.54 -5.50
CA VAL A 107 7.99 -13.24 -6.30
C VAL A 107 7.70 -14.66 -5.80
N ASN A 108 8.57 -15.23 -4.99
CA ASN A 108 8.40 -16.55 -4.40
C ASN A 108 7.66 -16.52 -3.05
N LYS A 109 7.38 -15.31 -2.53
CA LYS A 109 6.63 -15.14 -1.29
C LYS A 109 5.14 -14.99 -1.56
N ASN A 110 4.37 -15.07 -0.46
CA ASN A 110 2.93 -14.88 -0.53
C ASN A 110 2.61 -13.48 -1.07
N LYS A 111 1.95 -13.42 -2.21
CA LYS A 111 1.56 -12.17 -2.88
C LYS A 111 0.49 -11.37 -2.16
N PHE A 112 -0.05 -11.89 -1.06
CA PHE A 112 -1.03 -11.22 -0.21
C PHE A 112 -0.42 -10.66 1.08
N GLU A 113 0.92 -10.63 1.15
CA GLU A 113 1.70 -10.14 2.29
C GLU A 113 2.91 -9.33 1.80
N LEU A 114 2.76 -8.58 0.71
CA LEU A 114 3.90 -7.90 0.09
C LEU A 114 4.39 -6.72 0.95
N PRO A 115 5.70 -6.57 1.09
CA PRO A 115 6.29 -5.47 1.85
C PRO A 115 6.25 -4.14 1.08
N ARG A 116 6.39 -3.03 1.84
CA ARG A 116 6.54 -1.67 1.30
C ARG A 116 7.57 -0.89 2.12
N PHE A 117 8.29 0.02 1.48
CA PHE A 117 9.10 0.99 2.21
C PHE A 117 8.24 2.22 2.55
N PRO A 118 8.10 2.60 3.83
CA PRO A 118 7.36 3.80 4.21
C PRO A 118 8.14 5.04 3.79
N ILE A 119 7.46 5.99 3.14
CA ILE A 119 7.93 7.33 2.86
C ILE A 119 6.94 8.29 3.50
N ASN A 120 7.38 8.99 4.52
CA ASN A 120 6.60 9.97 5.28
C ASN A 120 7.53 11.08 5.78
N GLU A 121 7.06 11.99 6.59
CA GLU A 121 7.87 13.10 7.13
C GLU A 121 9.13 12.64 7.84
N LYS A 122 9.07 11.55 8.62
CA LYS A 122 10.23 10.96 9.30
C LYS A 122 11.23 10.30 8.36
N TYR A 123 10.74 9.72 7.26
CA TYR A 123 11.52 8.90 6.32
C TYR A 123 11.55 9.46 4.90
N GLY A 124 11.11 10.71 4.71
CA GLY A 124 10.91 11.33 3.39
C GLY A 124 12.12 12.08 2.82
N GLU A 125 13.31 11.91 3.39
CA GLU A 125 14.51 12.54 2.85
C GLU A 125 14.76 12.14 1.40
N ILE A 126 15.08 13.12 0.54
CA ILE A 126 15.35 12.90 -0.89
C ILE A 126 16.46 11.89 -1.12
N LYS A 127 17.49 11.85 -0.26
CA LYS A 127 18.58 10.88 -0.35
C LYS A 127 18.06 9.46 -0.14
N ARG A 128 17.23 9.25 0.90
CA ARG A 128 16.57 7.95 1.18
C ARG A 128 15.64 7.54 0.03
N PHE A 129 14.80 8.45 -0.43
CA PHE A 129 13.89 8.21 -1.54
C PHE A 129 14.63 7.77 -2.81
N LYS A 130 15.70 8.50 -3.20
CA LYS A 130 16.54 8.14 -4.35
C LYS A 130 17.21 6.79 -4.16
N SER A 131 17.69 6.46 -2.95
CA SER A 131 18.31 5.17 -2.66
C SER A 131 17.32 4.02 -2.82
N ILE A 132 16.08 4.17 -2.34
CA ILE A 132 15.03 3.17 -2.49
C ILE A 132 14.70 2.96 -3.97
N ILE A 133 14.47 4.03 -4.73
CA ILE A 133 14.09 3.95 -6.15
C ILE A 133 15.22 3.37 -7.00
N ASN A 134 16.46 3.74 -6.73
CA ASN A 134 17.62 3.30 -7.51
C ASN A 134 18.20 1.97 -7.03
N TYR A 135 17.59 1.30 -6.06
CA TYR A 135 18.07 0.04 -5.48
C TYR A 135 19.46 0.13 -4.85
N TYR A 136 19.89 1.34 -4.46
CA TYR A 136 21.10 1.47 -3.69
C TYR A 136 20.89 0.96 -2.26
N PRO A 137 21.89 0.30 -1.65
CA PRO A 137 21.80 -0.05 -0.24
C PRO A 137 21.61 1.23 0.57
N LEU A 138 20.54 1.25 1.37
CA LEU A 138 20.31 2.35 2.31
C LEU A 138 21.49 2.43 3.26
N GLU A 139 21.89 3.66 3.61
CA GLU A 139 22.86 3.84 4.68
C GLU A 139 22.23 3.33 5.98
N TYR A 140 22.73 2.22 6.47
CA TYR A 140 22.18 1.48 7.62
C TYR A 140 22.12 2.29 8.91
N LYS A 141 22.88 3.39 9.00
CA LYS A 141 22.95 4.23 10.20
C LYS A 141 21.62 4.87 10.59
N ASN A 142 20.73 5.09 9.64
CA ASN A 142 19.45 5.80 9.83
C ASN A 142 18.23 4.91 9.80
N LEU A 143 18.40 3.57 9.78
CA LEU A 143 17.30 2.62 9.81
C LEU A 143 16.98 2.24 11.25
N GLU A 144 15.70 2.05 11.54
CA GLU A 144 15.25 1.45 12.79
C GLU A 144 15.79 0.01 12.92
N PRO A 145 15.95 -0.53 14.13
CA PRO A 145 16.56 -1.85 14.35
C PRO A 145 15.90 -2.97 13.55
N GLU A 146 14.60 -2.93 13.38
CA GLU A 146 13.85 -3.93 12.61
C GLU A 146 14.07 -3.78 11.10
N GLU A 147 14.12 -2.57 10.59
CA GLU A 147 14.49 -2.30 9.20
C GLU A 147 15.93 -2.74 8.91
N LYS A 148 16.84 -2.59 9.88
CA LYS A 148 18.23 -3.08 9.78
C LYS A 148 18.30 -4.59 9.67
N LYS A 149 17.46 -5.34 10.42
CA LYS A 149 17.38 -6.80 10.32
C LYS A 149 16.91 -7.25 8.95
N LEU A 150 15.82 -6.67 8.45
CA LEU A 150 15.27 -6.96 7.13
C LEU A 150 16.28 -6.67 6.03
N SER A 151 16.98 -5.54 6.10
CA SER A 151 17.93 -5.16 5.07
C SER A 151 19.20 -6.03 5.06
N LYS A 152 19.62 -6.60 6.20
CA LYS A 152 20.71 -7.60 6.25
C LYS A 152 20.33 -8.89 5.51
N ASN A 153 19.11 -9.35 5.68
CA ASN A 153 18.62 -10.54 4.98
C ASN A 153 18.42 -10.30 3.47
N THR A 154 18.07 -9.09 3.09
CA THR A 154 17.86 -8.70 1.69
C THR A 154 19.15 -8.44 0.93
N ARG A 155 20.27 -8.11 1.58
CA ARG A 155 21.58 -7.92 0.92
C ARG A 155 22.01 -9.09 0.04
N ARG A 156 21.74 -10.34 0.45
CA ARG A 156 22.07 -11.54 -0.35
C ARG A 156 21.18 -11.70 -1.58
N LEU A 157 19.94 -11.18 -1.53
CA LEU A 157 18.98 -11.25 -2.63
C LEU A 157 19.13 -10.09 -3.63
N TRP A 158 19.72 -8.98 -3.21
CA TRP A 158 19.90 -7.77 -4.02
C TRP A 158 20.92 -7.90 -5.13
N GLN A 159 21.92 -8.77 -4.96
CA GLN A 159 22.99 -8.91 -5.95
C GLN A 159 22.57 -9.63 -7.24
N SER A 160 21.37 -10.20 -7.31
CA SER A 160 20.98 -11.05 -8.43
C SER A 160 19.84 -10.60 -9.35
N LYS A 161 18.93 -9.69 -8.96
CA LYS A 161 17.79 -9.28 -9.83
C LYS A 161 17.18 -7.91 -9.50
N ARG A 162 16.94 -7.07 -10.52
CA ARG A 162 16.15 -5.84 -10.41
C ARG A 162 14.68 -6.17 -10.13
N ARG A 163 14.06 -5.60 -9.10
CA ARG A 163 12.67 -5.86 -8.69
C ARG A 163 11.89 -4.56 -8.48
N PRO A 164 10.56 -4.54 -8.71
CA PRO A 164 9.73 -3.35 -8.53
C PRO A 164 9.65 -2.91 -7.07
N ILE A 165 9.61 -1.60 -6.84
CA ILE A 165 9.37 -0.97 -5.54
C ILE A 165 8.00 -0.33 -5.58
N ILE A 166 7.21 -0.55 -4.51
CA ILE A 166 5.92 0.08 -4.34
C ILE A 166 6.02 1.07 -3.18
N LEU A 167 5.74 2.33 -3.48
CA LEU A 167 5.69 3.42 -2.52
C LEU A 167 4.24 3.67 -2.11
N SER A 168 3.99 3.86 -0.82
CA SER A 168 2.70 4.32 -0.33
C SER A 168 2.80 5.76 0.14
N LEU A 169 1.96 6.61 -0.40
CA LEU A 169 1.80 7.99 0.03
C LEU A 169 0.55 8.11 0.91
N PRO A 170 0.59 8.85 2.02
CA PRO A 170 -0.62 9.14 2.78
C PRO A 170 -1.58 10.00 1.96
N LEU A 171 -2.88 9.71 2.06
CA LEU A 171 -3.96 10.44 1.36
C LEU A 171 -4.12 11.91 1.80
N LYS A 172 -3.40 12.35 2.84
CA LYS A 172 -3.49 13.73 3.33
C LYS A 172 -2.64 14.67 2.50
N TRP A 173 -3.29 15.60 1.83
CA TRP A 173 -2.65 16.78 1.25
C TRP A 173 -2.59 17.86 2.34
N HIS A 174 -1.41 18.21 2.82
CA HIS A 174 -1.20 19.46 3.53
C HIS A 174 -1.00 20.55 2.47
N ARG A 175 -1.83 21.62 2.59
CA ARG A 175 -1.59 22.88 1.86
C ARG A 175 -0.47 23.62 2.54
#